data_be22374d46a3a4231e213e0b0f56a71d
#
_entry.id   be22374d46a3a4231e213e0b0f56a71d
#
_cell.length_a   1.000
_cell.length_b   1.000
_cell.length_c   1.000
_cell.angle_alpha   90.00
_cell.angle_beta   90.00
_cell.angle_gamma   90.00
#
_symmetry.space_group_name_H-M   'P 1'
#
loop_
_entity.id
_entity.type
_entity.pdbx_description
1 polymer ?
#
loop_
_entity_poly.entity_id
_entity_poly.type
_entity_poly.pdbx_seq_one_letter_code
_entity_poly.pdbx_strand_id
1 'polypeptide(L)'
;MRRQIVFHSPVTRLTRLTRLSRFNQLSAALAMAAVATAAHADPVVVSGPSPFAACTIGGPGTNYVNAEVEPWLSVNPANPTNMIAVWQQDRWSNGGAHGLVAGYTFDGGATWARTPQPFSACAPGGLKYERASDPWVSFGPDGTAYSVSISFNQSNNSNAVAASVSADGGQTWSPPAVLIANDEPTTQFFNDKESVTANPVKAGTAYAVWDRLELPNGNPYANLHTQAYRGPTFFSKTTDGGKTWSAAKVIVDVPSRQQTIGNQIVVDPKTGTLYDFFDLIQPPFNKAAGKVAFIKSSDDGATWSKPQVIAALQTAGVTDPNTGEPVRTGDIIPEPAIDPASGQLYVVWQDGRFNGGNYDEIALSTSTDGGASWSAPLQVNTPTGRAAFNPSVRVDSAGAVMVTYYDFRDLAAGNTTTLPTGFWRKISHDGGTTFADERRVGGPFDMKLAPNAEGFFIGDYQGLDVLPSSSFHPLFVQTNAGNLTNRTDVFFAP
;
A
#
# COMPACT_ATOMS: atom_id res chain seq x y z
N MET A 1 -3.63 0.03 85.11
CA MET A 1 -3.42 1.33 85.85
C MET A 1 -3.96 2.39 84.90
N ARG A 2 -5.19 2.85 85.12
CA ARG A 2 -5.55 4.13 85.77
C ARG A 2 -4.70 5.28 85.14
N ARG A 3 -5.28 6.33 84.52
CA ARG A 3 -6.35 7.23 84.99
C ARG A 3 -7.00 7.98 83.81
N GLN A 4 -8.33 8.12 83.88
CA GLN A 4 -9.15 9.21 83.29
C GLN A 4 -8.80 10.53 83.97
N ILE A 5 -9.02 11.68 83.34
CA ILE A 5 -9.57 12.89 83.93
C ILE A 5 -10.38 13.67 82.86
N VAL A 6 -11.54 14.12 83.30
CA VAL A 6 -12.70 14.75 82.66
C VAL A 6 -12.71 16.25 83.05
N PHE A 7 -13.61 17.04 82.44
CA PHE A 7 -14.17 18.37 82.72
C PHE A 7 -13.57 19.55 81.92
N HIS A 8 -14.25 20.59 81.44
CA HIS A 8 -15.63 21.08 81.65
C HIS A 8 -15.92 22.06 80.47
N SER A 9 -17.23 22.16 80.09
CA SER A 9 -17.81 23.32 79.36
C SER A 9 -18.06 24.48 80.32
N PRO A 10 -18.27 25.72 79.86
CA PRO A 10 -19.60 26.28 80.04
C PRO A 10 -20.19 27.06 78.86
N VAL A 11 -21.48 27.07 78.90
CA VAL A 11 -22.51 27.75 78.06
C VAL A 11 -22.52 29.25 78.37
N THR A 12 -22.73 30.13 77.38
CA THR A 12 -23.45 31.39 77.54
C THR A 12 -24.06 31.91 76.25
N ARG A 13 -25.34 31.95 76.23
CA ARG A 13 -26.45 32.77 75.72
C ARG A 13 -26.24 33.78 74.57
N LEU A 14 -27.18 33.61 73.64
CA LEU A 14 -27.98 34.53 72.79
C LEU A 14 -27.65 36.03 72.74
N THR A 15 -27.62 36.51 71.50
CA THR A 15 -28.48 37.64 71.03
C THR A 15 -28.79 37.53 69.52
N ARG A 16 -30.05 37.72 69.24
CA ARG A 16 -30.64 37.84 67.89
C ARG A 16 -30.22 39.16 67.24
N LEU A 17 -29.87 39.12 65.94
CA LEU A 17 -30.13 40.25 65.05
C LEU A 17 -30.36 39.69 63.64
N THR A 18 -31.57 39.85 63.18
CA THR A 18 -32.08 39.66 61.82
C THR A 18 -31.40 40.63 60.83
N ARG A 19 -30.84 40.17 59.78
CA ARG A 19 -30.77 40.91 58.52
C ARG A 19 -30.90 39.99 57.31
N LEU A 20 -31.70 40.44 56.36
CA LEU A 20 -32.20 39.85 55.14
C LEU A 20 -31.08 39.29 54.22
N SER A 21 -31.42 38.15 53.74
CA SER A 21 -30.80 37.40 52.69
C SER A 21 -30.77 38.10 51.34
N ARG A 22 -29.70 37.90 50.62
CA ARG A 22 -29.73 37.87 49.16
C ARG A 22 -29.30 36.48 48.73
N PHE A 23 -30.23 35.75 48.13
CA PHE A 23 -29.97 34.53 47.39
C PHE A 23 -29.17 34.89 46.15
N ASN A 24 -27.90 34.52 46.09
CA ASN A 24 -27.15 34.41 44.85
C ASN A 24 -27.40 33.00 44.28
N GLN A 25 -28.22 32.92 43.29
CA GLN A 25 -28.29 31.74 42.41
C GLN A 25 -27.01 31.70 41.58
N LEU A 26 -26.08 30.79 41.89
CA LEU A 26 -25.05 30.35 40.99
C LEU A 26 -25.72 29.44 39.95
N SER A 27 -26.01 29.98 38.77
CA SER A 27 -26.32 29.21 37.59
C SER A 27 -25.03 28.54 37.12
N ALA A 28 -24.87 27.26 37.39
CA ALA A 28 -23.84 26.44 36.73
C ALA A 28 -24.26 26.24 35.27
N ALA A 29 -23.70 27.03 34.39
CA ALA A 29 -23.80 26.79 32.94
C ALA A 29 -22.96 25.54 32.62
N LEU A 30 -23.61 24.40 32.42
CA LEU A 30 -23.02 23.22 31.79
C LEU A 30 -22.74 23.61 30.32
N ALA A 31 -21.48 23.92 29.99
CA ALA A 31 -21.02 23.99 28.63
C ALA A 31 -20.98 22.55 28.09
N MET A 32 -22.02 22.10 27.39
CA MET A 32 -21.92 20.95 26.51
C MET A 32 -21.00 21.34 25.36
N ALA A 33 -19.75 20.89 25.41
CA ALA A 33 -18.91 20.86 24.24
C ALA A 33 -19.56 19.87 23.26
N ALA A 34 -20.26 20.39 22.26
CA ALA A 34 -20.64 19.60 21.11
C ALA A 34 -19.33 19.18 20.42
N VAL A 35 -18.94 17.92 20.61
CA VAL A 35 -17.94 17.28 19.76
C VAL A 35 -18.60 17.20 18.40
N ALA A 36 -18.32 18.15 17.52
CA ALA A 36 -18.66 18.05 16.12
C ALA A 36 -17.88 16.85 15.57
N THR A 37 -18.55 15.71 15.44
CA THR A 37 -18.03 14.62 14.60
C THR A 37 -17.94 15.21 13.20
N ALA A 38 -16.73 15.51 12.75
CA ALA A 38 -16.52 15.85 11.34
C ALA A 38 -17.10 14.70 10.52
N ALA A 39 -18.16 14.98 9.77
CA ALA A 39 -18.67 14.05 8.79
C ALA A 39 -17.52 13.82 7.81
N HIS A 40 -17.01 12.60 7.73
CA HIS A 40 -16.06 12.24 6.67
C HIS A 40 -16.85 12.31 5.36
N ALA A 41 -16.26 12.94 4.37
CA ALA A 41 -16.82 12.92 3.03
C ALA A 41 -16.82 11.47 2.52
N ASP A 42 -17.85 11.11 1.75
CA ASP A 42 -17.92 9.81 1.10
C ASP A 42 -16.75 9.64 0.11
N PRO A 43 -16.23 8.43 -0.10
CA PRO A 43 -15.19 8.19 -1.08
C PRO A 43 -15.62 8.61 -2.49
N VAL A 44 -14.70 9.24 -3.21
CA VAL A 44 -14.89 9.72 -4.58
C VAL A 44 -14.39 8.69 -5.57
N VAL A 45 -15.17 8.39 -6.63
CA VAL A 45 -14.73 7.52 -7.73
C VAL A 45 -13.68 8.26 -8.56
N VAL A 46 -12.51 7.64 -8.72
CA VAL A 46 -11.36 8.17 -9.50
C VAL A 46 -11.34 7.60 -10.91
N SER A 47 -11.63 6.31 -11.03
CA SER A 47 -11.68 5.58 -12.32
C SER A 47 -12.86 6.00 -13.19
N GLY A 48 -13.00 5.40 -14.34
CA GLY A 48 -14.11 5.64 -15.26
C GLY A 48 -13.96 4.79 -16.52
N PRO A 49 -14.75 5.02 -17.55
CA PRO A 49 -14.74 4.18 -18.75
C PRO A 49 -13.34 3.97 -19.30
N SER A 50 -13.03 2.72 -19.66
CA SER A 50 -11.71 2.33 -20.17
C SER A 50 -11.34 3.10 -21.44
N PRO A 51 -10.18 3.76 -21.48
CA PRO A 51 -9.64 4.34 -22.70
C PRO A 51 -9.15 3.25 -23.69
N PHE A 52 -9.07 1.99 -23.26
CA PHE A 52 -8.56 0.85 -24.02
C PHE A 52 -9.67 -0.09 -24.52
N ALA A 53 -10.96 0.23 -24.31
CA ALA A 53 -12.08 -0.65 -24.62
C ALA A 53 -12.14 -1.11 -26.09
N ALA A 54 -11.56 -0.33 -27.01
CA ALA A 54 -11.45 -0.70 -28.44
C ALA A 54 -10.19 -1.51 -28.78
N CYS A 55 -9.28 -1.71 -27.84
CA CYS A 55 -8.05 -2.47 -28.06
C CYS A 55 -8.35 -3.98 -28.09
N THR A 56 -7.82 -4.66 -29.09
CA THR A 56 -7.97 -6.12 -29.25
C THR A 56 -6.67 -6.88 -29.00
N ILE A 57 -5.61 -6.17 -28.58
CA ILE A 57 -4.30 -6.74 -28.25
C ILE A 57 -4.37 -7.26 -26.80
N GLY A 58 -3.69 -8.36 -26.51
CA GLY A 58 -3.58 -8.85 -25.12
C GLY A 58 -3.39 -10.35 -24.97
N GLY A 59 -3.44 -11.10 -26.08
CA GLY A 59 -3.21 -12.55 -26.08
C GLY A 59 -4.35 -13.35 -25.45
N PRO A 60 -4.12 -14.61 -25.07
CA PRO A 60 -5.15 -15.48 -24.49
C PRO A 60 -5.54 -15.09 -23.09
N GLY A 61 -6.77 -15.42 -22.69
CA GLY A 61 -7.36 -15.16 -21.37
C GLY A 61 -8.71 -14.47 -21.46
N THR A 62 -9.35 -14.25 -20.33
CA THR A 62 -10.56 -13.43 -20.22
C THR A 62 -10.16 -12.01 -19.85
N ASN A 63 -10.52 -11.04 -20.69
CA ASN A 63 -10.37 -9.63 -20.34
C ASN A 63 -11.64 -9.13 -19.63
N TYR A 64 -11.45 -8.50 -18.51
CA TYR A 64 -12.51 -7.83 -17.73
C TYR A 64 -12.45 -6.34 -18.03
N VAL A 65 -13.10 -5.92 -19.13
CA VAL A 65 -13.18 -4.51 -19.53
C VAL A 65 -13.82 -3.68 -18.42
N ASN A 66 -13.30 -2.47 -18.15
CA ASN A 66 -13.68 -1.62 -17.03
C ASN A 66 -13.54 -2.32 -15.67
N ALA A 67 -12.52 -3.16 -15.51
CA ALA A 67 -12.11 -3.67 -14.21
C ALA A 67 -10.75 -3.10 -13.84
N GLU A 68 -10.74 -2.28 -12.81
CA GLU A 68 -9.57 -1.60 -12.26
C GLU A 68 -9.08 -2.36 -11.03
N VAL A 69 -7.75 -2.54 -10.95
CA VAL A 69 -7.08 -3.21 -9.82
C VAL A 69 -5.72 -2.58 -9.55
N GLU A 70 -5.12 -2.89 -8.40
CA GLU A 70 -3.77 -2.45 -8.00
C GLU A 70 -3.58 -0.94 -8.06
N PRO A 71 -4.33 -0.17 -7.26
CA PRO A 71 -4.22 1.27 -7.25
C PRO A 71 -3.02 1.73 -6.41
N TRP A 72 -2.32 2.78 -6.88
CA TRP A 72 -1.28 3.46 -6.11
C TRP A 72 -1.46 4.97 -6.16
N LEU A 73 -1.12 5.67 -5.08
CA LEU A 73 -1.31 7.12 -4.93
C LEU A 73 0.01 7.82 -4.60
N SER A 74 0.22 8.99 -5.17
CA SER A 74 1.24 9.93 -4.71
C SER A 74 0.70 11.36 -4.67
N VAL A 75 1.03 12.06 -3.58
CA VAL A 75 0.71 13.48 -3.37
C VAL A 75 1.90 14.33 -3.80
N ASN A 76 1.65 15.39 -4.54
CA ASN A 76 2.69 16.34 -4.98
C ASN A 76 3.14 17.22 -3.80
N PRO A 77 4.38 17.08 -3.28
CA PRO A 77 4.84 17.90 -2.15
C PRO A 77 5.00 19.38 -2.50
N ALA A 78 5.19 19.71 -3.78
CA ALA A 78 5.27 21.11 -4.24
C ALA A 78 3.89 21.77 -4.40
N ASN A 79 2.83 20.97 -4.60
CA ASN A 79 1.44 21.43 -4.70
C ASN A 79 0.50 20.37 -4.10
N PRO A 80 0.21 20.39 -2.80
CA PRO A 80 -0.58 19.35 -2.13
C PRO A 80 -2.01 19.16 -2.63
N THR A 81 -2.55 20.09 -3.44
CA THR A 81 -3.84 19.89 -4.10
C THR A 81 -3.74 19.06 -5.38
N ASN A 82 -2.52 18.82 -5.87
CA ASN A 82 -2.25 17.93 -6.98
C ASN A 82 -1.85 16.54 -6.46
N MET A 83 -2.55 15.52 -6.93
CA MET A 83 -2.28 14.11 -6.64
C MET A 83 -2.38 13.31 -7.92
N ILE A 84 -1.66 12.20 -7.98
CA ILE A 84 -1.76 11.22 -9.06
C ILE A 84 -2.08 9.86 -8.46
N ALA A 85 -3.14 9.23 -8.98
CA ALA A 85 -3.53 7.86 -8.75
C ALA A 85 -3.22 7.04 -10.01
N VAL A 86 -2.63 5.86 -9.88
CA VAL A 86 -2.38 4.96 -11.01
C VAL A 86 -3.03 3.60 -10.75
N TRP A 87 -3.46 2.89 -11.80
CA TRP A 87 -4.06 1.56 -11.68
C TRP A 87 -3.94 0.76 -12.98
N GLN A 88 -4.11 -0.56 -12.87
CA GLN A 88 -4.34 -1.44 -14.01
C GLN A 88 -5.76 -1.25 -14.54
N GLN A 89 -5.90 -1.05 -15.84
CA GLN A 89 -7.18 -0.87 -16.52
C GLN A 89 -7.47 -2.04 -17.46
N ASP A 90 -8.67 -2.63 -17.35
CA ASP A 90 -9.09 -3.82 -18.10
C ASP A 90 -8.25 -5.06 -17.75
N ARG A 91 -8.36 -5.49 -16.50
CA ARG A 91 -7.61 -6.65 -15.97
C ARG A 91 -7.87 -7.93 -16.75
N TRP A 92 -6.81 -8.68 -17.03
CA TRP A 92 -6.87 -10.03 -17.58
C TRP A 92 -6.89 -11.10 -16.48
N SER A 93 -7.60 -12.22 -16.74
CA SER A 93 -7.71 -13.36 -15.83
C SER A 93 -6.37 -14.05 -15.52
N ASN A 94 -5.39 -13.92 -16.39
CA ASN A 94 -4.09 -14.60 -16.33
C ASN A 94 -2.89 -13.65 -16.34
N GLY A 95 -3.05 -12.45 -15.81
CA GLY A 95 -1.97 -11.50 -15.56
C GLY A 95 -2.04 -10.22 -16.41
N GLY A 96 -1.69 -9.09 -15.79
CA GLY A 96 -1.66 -7.77 -16.40
C GLY A 96 -3.01 -7.23 -16.86
N ALA A 97 -2.97 -6.11 -17.54
CA ALA A 97 -4.11 -5.38 -18.07
C ALA A 97 -3.87 -4.89 -19.49
N HIS A 98 -4.91 -4.41 -20.19
CA HIS A 98 -4.74 -3.74 -21.50
C HIS A 98 -3.77 -2.56 -21.42
N GLY A 99 -3.78 -1.85 -20.29
CA GLY A 99 -2.87 -0.76 -20.05
C GLY A 99 -3.02 -0.20 -18.65
N LEU A 100 -2.29 0.87 -18.39
CA LEU A 100 -2.31 1.60 -17.14
C LEU A 100 -2.93 2.96 -17.36
N VAL A 101 -3.66 3.44 -16.35
CA VAL A 101 -4.26 4.78 -16.36
C VAL A 101 -3.73 5.55 -15.14
N ALA A 102 -3.44 6.83 -15.36
CA ALA A 102 -3.21 7.80 -14.31
C ALA A 102 -4.45 8.69 -14.17
N GLY A 103 -5.07 8.69 -13.00
CA GLY A 103 -5.98 9.73 -12.55
C GLY A 103 -5.20 10.86 -11.93
N TYR A 104 -5.59 12.12 -12.18
CA TYR A 104 -4.96 13.28 -11.57
C TYR A 104 -5.99 14.31 -11.12
N THR A 105 -5.64 15.03 -10.07
CA THR A 105 -6.46 16.11 -9.50
C THR A 105 -5.61 17.35 -9.22
N PHE A 106 -6.25 18.53 -9.18
CA PHE A 106 -5.63 19.80 -8.75
C PHE A 106 -6.47 20.50 -7.67
N ASP A 107 -7.48 19.84 -7.16
CA ASP A 107 -8.43 20.39 -6.17
C ASP A 107 -8.50 19.56 -4.88
N GLY A 108 -7.43 18.79 -4.57
CA GLY A 108 -7.35 17.99 -3.37
C GLY A 108 -8.21 16.72 -3.41
N GLY A 109 -8.50 16.22 -4.60
CA GLY A 109 -9.25 14.97 -4.80
C GLY A 109 -10.75 15.15 -4.94
N ALA A 110 -11.25 16.39 -5.00
CA ALA A 110 -12.69 16.65 -5.22
C ALA A 110 -13.13 16.25 -6.63
N THR A 111 -12.29 16.48 -7.64
CA THR A 111 -12.51 16.04 -9.01
C THR A 111 -11.26 15.40 -9.61
N TRP A 112 -11.45 14.42 -10.51
CA TRP A 112 -10.37 13.66 -11.14
C TRP A 112 -10.52 13.64 -12.66
N ALA A 113 -9.42 13.95 -13.36
CA ALA A 113 -9.25 13.69 -14.78
C ALA A 113 -8.31 12.49 -14.98
N ARG A 114 -8.21 11.95 -16.20
CA ARG A 114 -7.50 10.69 -16.47
C ARG A 114 -6.68 10.78 -17.75
N THR A 115 -5.53 10.10 -17.75
CA THR A 115 -4.61 9.99 -18.88
C THR A 115 -4.11 8.55 -19.00
N PRO A 116 -4.19 7.90 -20.18
CA PRO A 116 -3.53 6.63 -20.42
C PRO A 116 -2.01 6.77 -20.26
N GLN A 117 -1.38 5.82 -19.56
CA GLN A 117 0.08 5.77 -19.47
C GLN A 117 0.69 4.94 -20.61
N PRO A 118 1.86 5.32 -21.16
CA PRO A 118 2.37 4.76 -22.42
C PRO A 118 3.13 3.44 -22.22
N PHE A 119 2.59 2.48 -21.45
CA PHE A 119 3.29 1.24 -21.11
C PHE A 119 2.84 0.01 -21.88
N SER A 120 1.78 0.09 -22.69
CA SER A 120 1.32 -1.04 -23.52
C SER A 120 1.04 -0.62 -24.96
N ALA A 121 0.91 -1.61 -25.85
CA ALA A 121 0.54 -1.37 -27.24
C ALA A 121 -0.90 -0.84 -27.42
N CYS A 122 -1.74 -0.92 -26.39
CA CYS A 122 -3.07 -0.32 -26.36
C CYS A 122 -3.05 1.19 -26.08
N ALA A 123 -1.98 1.69 -25.48
CA ALA A 123 -1.84 3.10 -25.10
C ALA A 123 -1.28 3.95 -26.25
N PRO A 124 -1.73 5.19 -26.45
CA PRO A 124 -1.12 6.10 -27.41
C PRO A 124 0.36 6.33 -27.10
N GLY A 125 1.24 6.14 -28.10
CA GLY A 125 2.69 6.27 -27.94
C GLY A 125 3.34 5.24 -27.01
N GLY A 126 2.61 4.17 -26.71
CA GLY A 126 3.03 3.15 -25.75
C GLY A 126 4.06 2.17 -26.30
N LEU A 127 4.54 1.33 -25.40
CA LEU A 127 5.48 0.25 -25.71
C LEU A 127 4.80 -0.84 -26.56
N LYS A 128 5.61 -1.64 -27.23
CA LYS A 128 5.17 -2.70 -28.17
C LYS A 128 4.52 -3.92 -27.51
N TYR A 129 4.54 -4.01 -26.18
CA TYR A 129 4.08 -5.19 -25.45
C TYR A 129 2.56 -5.24 -25.34
N GLU A 130 2.03 -6.47 -25.29
CA GLU A 130 0.58 -6.74 -25.31
C GLU A 130 -0.13 -6.23 -24.06
N ARG A 131 0.56 -6.23 -22.92
CA ARG A 131 0.01 -5.88 -21.59
C ARG A 131 0.96 -5.00 -20.78
N ALA A 132 0.38 -4.29 -19.81
CA ALA A 132 1.10 -3.63 -18.74
C ALA A 132 0.54 -4.05 -17.38
N SER A 133 1.36 -3.96 -16.32
CA SER A 133 1.00 -4.37 -14.96
C SER A 133 1.76 -3.58 -13.94
N ASP A 134 1.34 -3.70 -12.68
CA ASP A 134 2.01 -3.23 -11.47
C ASP A 134 2.37 -1.73 -11.50
N PRO A 135 1.38 -0.83 -11.70
CA PRO A 135 1.66 0.59 -11.80
C PRO A 135 2.14 1.18 -10.47
N TRP A 136 3.19 1.99 -10.53
CA TRP A 136 3.67 2.75 -9.39
C TRP A 136 3.95 4.19 -9.77
N VAL A 137 3.71 5.15 -8.84
CA VAL A 137 3.99 6.57 -9.07
C VAL A 137 4.57 7.21 -7.81
N SER A 138 5.50 8.15 -7.99
CA SER A 138 6.08 8.93 -6.89
C SER A 138 6.43 10.33 -7.36
N PHE A 139 6.06 11.35 -6.57
CA PHE A 139 6.43 12.74 -6.81
C PHE A 139 7.76 13.10 -6.18
N GLY A 140 8.61 13.80 -6.93
CA GLY A 140 9.79 14.50 -6.41
C GLY A 140 9.43 15.83 -5.75
N PRO A 141 10.37 16.43 -4.98
CA PRO A 141 10.15 17.70 -4.27
C PRO A 141 9.94 18.91 -5.18
N ASP A 142 10.25 18.77 -6.47
CA ASP A 142 10.04 19.78 -7.53
C ASP A 142 8.71 19.61 -8.28
N GLY A 143 7.87 18.65 -7.88
CA GLY A 143 6.61 18.34 -8.53
C GLY A 143 6.74 17.49 -9.79
N THR A 144 7.91 16.94 -10.10
CA THR A 144 8.09 15.95 -11.15
C THR A 144 7.56 14.60 -10.67
N ALA A 145 6.64 13.99 -11.42
CA ALA A 145 6.12 12.66 -11.13
C ALA A 145 6.84 11.59 -11.96
N TYR A 146 7.27 10.52 -11.31
CA TYR A 146 7.89 9.35 -11.93
C TYR A 146 6.92 8.18 -11.83
N SER A 147 6.66 7.48 -12.94
CA SER A 147 5.88 6.24 -12.94
C SER A 147 6.70 5.12 -13.55
N VAL A 148 6.55 3.92 -13.00
CA VAL A 148 7.16 2.69 -13.55
C VAL A 148 6.09 1.61 -13.74
N SER A 149 6.40 0.67 -14.63
CA SER A 149 5.54 -0.46 -14.96
C SER A 149 6.36 -1.62 -15.52
N ILE A 150 5.90 -2.84 -15.29
CA ILE A 150 6.25 -3.96 -16.17
C ILE A 150 5.33 -3.94 -17.39
N SER A 151 5.93 -4.29 -18.53
CA SER A 151 5.24 -4.46 -19.81
C SER A 151 5.64 -5.81 -20.38
N PHE A 152 4.68 -6.61 -20.85
CA PHE A 152 4.98 -7.97 -21.28
C PHE A 152 4.00 -8.51 -22.33
N ASN A 153 4.42 -9.57 -23.00
CA ASN A 153 3.56 -10.33 -23.88
C ASN A 153 3.02 -11.57 -23.15
N GLN A 154 1.74 -11.83 -23.34
CA GLN A 154 1.13 -13.09 -22.90
C GLN A 154 1.34 -14.20 -23.95
N SER A 155 1.53 -13.82 -25.23
CA SER A 155 1.78 -14.76 -26.33
C SER A 155 3.19 -15.35 -26.35
N ASN A 156 4.14 -14.71 -25.64
CA ASN A 156 5.53 -15.16 -25.47
C ASN A 156 6.14 -14.49 -24.22
N ASN A 157 7.40 -14.78 -23.90
CA ASN A 157 8.04 -14.30 -22.67
C ASN A 157 8.67 -12.89 -22.78
N SER A 158 8.54 -12.18 -23.90
CA SER A 158 9.11 -10.84 -24.03
C SER A 158 8.53 -9.90 -22.98
N ASN A 159 9.41 -9.19 -22.24
CA ASN A 159 9.01 -8.30 -21.16
C ASN A 159 10.03 -7.18 -20.92
N ALA A 160 9.60 -6.12 -20.26
CA ALA A 160 10.45 -4.99 -19.91
C ALA A 160 9.96 -4.32 -18.61
N VAL A 161 10.87 -3.64 -17.91
CA VAL A 161 10.55 -2.59 -16.93
C VAL A 161 10.85 -1.27 -17.59
N ALA A 162 9.91 -0.33 -17.49
CA ALA A 162 10.03 0.99 -18.08
C ALA A 162 9.55 2.08 -17.13
N ALA A 163 10.10 3.28 -17.30
CA ALA A 163 9.71 4.48 -16.55
C ALA A 163 9.19 5.55 -17.50
N SER A 164 8.21 6.32 -17.04
CA SER A 164 7.70 7.52 -17.70
C SER A 164 7.57 8.66 -16.70
N VAL A 165 7.65 9.91 -17.16
CA VAL A 165 7.70 11.08 -16.30
C VAL A 165 6.62 12.07 -16.71
N SER A 166 5.98 12.69 -15.72
CA SER A 166 5.09 13.83 -15.90
C SER A 166 5.66 15.07 -15.20
N ALA A 167 5.73 16.19 -15.91
CA ALA A 167 6.15 17.49 -15.38
C ALA A 167 4.97 18.45 -15.18
N ASP A 168 3.75 18.00 -15.45
CA ASP A 168 2.52 18.81 -15.45
C ASP A 168 1.43 18.24 -14.52
N GLY A 169 1.84 17.46 -13.51
CA GLY A 169 0.95 16.92 -12.49
C GLY A 169 0.07 15.78 -12.96
N GLY A 170 0.49 15.00 -13.95
CA GLY A 170 -0.19 13.80 -14.46
C GLY A 170 -1.00 14.00 -15.72
N GLN A 171 -1.03 15.24 -16.27
CA GLN A 171 -1.81 15.54 -17.48
C GLN A 171 -1.20 14.90 -18.72
N THR A 172 0.13 14.93 -18.83
CA THR A 172 0.87 14.26 -19.91
C THR A 172 2.05 13.46 -19.38
N TRP A 173 2.46 12.45 -20.14
CA TRP A 173 3.53 11.53 -19.79
C TRP A 173 4.58 11.48 -20.90
N SER A 174 5.86 11.44 -20.54
CA SER A 174 6.96 11.31 -21.49
C SER A 174 6.92 9.95 -22.21
N PRO A 175 7.54 9.82 -23.39
CA PRO A 175 7.83 8.51 -23.96
C PRO A 175 8.55 7.63 -22.92
N PRO A 176 8.22 6.32 -22.79
CA PRO A 176 8.80 5.46 -21.76
C PRO A 176 10.30 5.25 -21.98
N ALA A 177 11.09 5.42 -20.92
CA ALA A 177 12.48 5.00 -20.86
C ALA A 177 12.53 3.54 -20.42
N VAL A 178 13.03 2.64 -21.27
CA VAL A 178 13.17 1.21 -20.95
C VAL A 178 14.40 1.04 -20.04
N LEU A 179 14.18 0.56 -18.81
CA LEU A 179 15.23 0.33 -17.81
C LEU A 179 15.92 -1.02 -18.04
N ILE A 180 15.16 -2.02 -18.41
CA ILE A 180 15.61 -3.36 -18.84
C ILE A 180 14.59 -3.95 -19.81
N ALA A 181 15.06 -4.67 -20.81
CA ALA A 181 14.20 -5.45 -21.72
C ALA A 181 14.75 -6.86 -21.92
N ASN A 182 13.85 -7.81 -21.96
CA ASN A 182 14.10 -9.21 -22.32
C ASN A 182 13.20 -9.52 -23.51
N ASP A 183 13.64 -9.13 -24.71
CA ASP A 183 12.83 -9.12 -25.95
C ASP A 183 12.82 -10.44 -26.72
N GLU A 184 13.69 -11.38 -26.32
CA GLU A 184 13.71 -12.69 -26.95
C GLU A 184 12.42 -13.45 -26.58
N PRO A 185 11.64 -13.94 -27.54
CA PRO A 185 10.36 -14.61 -27.28
C PRO A 185 10.47 -15.85 -26.37
N THR A 186 11.66 -16.42 -26.27
CA THR A 186 11.99 -17.58 -25.43
C THR A 186 12.92 -17.22 -24.29
N THR A 187 12.94 -15.95 -23.86
CA THR A 187 13.76 -15.54 -22.73
C THR A 187 13.41 -16.35 -21.47
N GLN A 188 14.43 -16.64 -20.67
CA GLN A 188 14.27 -17.29 -19.36
C GLN A 188 14.11 -16.29 -18.22
N PHE A 189 14.03 -14.99 -18.51
CA PHE A 189 13.92 -13.94 -17.54
C PHE A 189 12.55 -13.28 -17.60
N PHE A 190 11.94 -13.06 -16.45
CA PHE A 190 10.72 -12.31 -16.30
C PHE A 190 10.88 -11.28 -15.18
N ASN A 191 10.69 -9.99 -15.50
CA ASN A 191 10.72 -8.92 -14.52
C ASN A 191 9.35 -8.79 -13.87
N ASP A 192 9.31 -8.52 -12.55
CA ASP A 192 8.06 -8.47 -11.79
C ASP A 192 8.17 -7.49 -10.62
N LYS A 193 7.03 -7.03 -10.11
CA LYS A 193 6.85 -6.25 -8.88
C LYS A 193 7.81 -5.07 -8.74
N GLU A 194 7.84 -4.21 -9.75
CA GLU A 194 8.62 -2.98 -9.71
C GLU A 194 7.95 -1.90 -8.87
N SER A 195 8.77 -1.04 -8.30
CA SER A 195 8.34 0.20 -7.64
C SER A 195 9.29 1.35 -7.96
N VAL A 196 8.80 2.59 -7.82
CA VAL A 196 9.62 3.80 -7.94
C VAL A 196 9.42 4.70 -6.72
N THR A 197 10.53 5.23 -6.21
CA THR A 197 10.53 6.21 -5.13
C THR A 197 11.36 7.42 -5.54
N ALA A 198 10.72 8.58 -5.63
CA ALA A 198 11.43 9.83 -5.79
C ALA A 198 12.15 10.22 -4.49
N ASN A 199 13.33 10.79 -4.60
CA ASN A 199 14.04 11.28 -3.44
C ASN A 199 13.30 12.51 -2.86
N PRO A 200 12.87 12.50 -1.60
CA PRO A 200 12.01 13.54 -1.04
C PRO A 200 12.70 14.89 -0.87
N VAL A 201 14.04 14.95 -0.97
CA VAL A 201 14.84 16.18 -0.77
C VAL A 201 15.76 16.52 -1.93
N LYS A 202 15.96 15.60 -2.91
CA LYS A 202 16.82 15.82 -4.08
C LYS A 202 15.96 15.86 -5.35
N ALA A 203 15.64 17.07 -5.83
CA ALA A 203 14.93 17.26 -7.08
C ALA A 203 15.63 16.52 -8.24
N GLY A 204 14.83 15.98 -9.16
CA GLY A 204 15.32 15.24 -10.32
C GLY A 204 15.85 13.85 -10.04
N THR A 205 15.81 13.37 -8.78
CA THR A 205 16.34 12.07 -8.38
C THR A 205 15.20 11.10 -8.04
N ALA A 206 15.23 9.91 -8.65
CA ALA A 206 14.32 8.80 -8.34
C ALA A 206 15.01 7.44 -8.49
N TYR A 207 14.51 6.45 -7.78
CA TYR A 207 15.04 5.10 -7.68
C TYR A 207 13.96 4.12 -8.12
N ALA A 208 14.27 3.23 -9.06
CA ALA A 208 13.42 2.12 -9.47
C ALA A 208 14.05 0.81 -9.00
N VAL A 209 13.25 -0.07 -8.41
CA VAL A 209 13.63 -1.42 -8.00
C VAL A 209 12.61 -2.42 -8.52
N TRP A 210 13.05 -3.64 -8.79
CA TRP A 210 12.19 -4.76 -9.20
C TRP A 210 12.88 -6.09 -8.96
N ASP A 211 12.15 -7.16 -8.94
CA ASP A 211 12.71 -8.50 -8.98
C ASP A 211 12.70 -9.06 -10.40
N ARG A 212 13.73 -9.84 -10.72
CA ARG A 212 13.81 -10.54 -12.00
C ARG A 212 13.88 -12.05 -11.78
N LEU A 213 12.79 -12.72 -12.10
CA LEU A 213 12.68 -14.16 -12.01
C LEU A 213 13.48 -14.82 -13.12
N GLU A 214 14.34 -15.77 -12.77
CA GLU A 214 15.06 -16.63 -13.69
C GLU A 214 14.34 -17.98 -13.77
N LEU A 215 13.77 -18.30 -14.92
CA LEU A 215 13.02 -19.53 -15.13
C LEU A 215 13.95 -20.75 -15.04
N PRO A 216 13.55 -21.85 -14.37
CA PRO A 216 14.40 -22.99 -14.14
C PRO A 216 14.80 -23.68 -15.46
N ASN A 217 16.10 -23.99 -15.60
CA ASN A 217 16.68 -24.72 -16.75
C ASN A 217 16.41 -24.07 -18.12
N GLY A 218 16.18 -22.77 -18.17
CA GLY A 218 15.82 -22.09 -19.43
C GLY A 218 14.48 -22.53 -20.01
N ASN A 219 13.58 -23.11 -19.21
CA ASN A 219 12.26 -23.51 -19.68
C ASN A 219 11.30 -22.32 -19.67
N PRO A 220 10.94 -21.76 -20.85
CA PRO A 220 10.05 -20.60 -20.93
C PRO A 220 8.60 -20.89 -20.51
N TYR A 221 8.25 -22.15 -20.30
CA TYR A 221 6.92 -22.59 -19.85
C TYR A 221 6.91 -22.99 -18.38
N ALA A 222 7.99 -22.76 -17.62
CA ALA A 222 8.00 -23.04 -16.21
C ALA A 222 6.98 -22.13 -15.51
N ASN A 223 6.33 -22.67 -14.49
CA ASN A 223 5.42 -21.89 -13.66
C ASN A 223 6.22 -20.83 -12.86
N LEU A 224 5.93 -19.56 -13.10
CA LEU A 224 6.56 -18.41 -12.44
C LEU A 224 6.33 -18.36 -10.92
N HIS A 225 5.32 -19.05 -10.42
CA HIS A 225 4.99 -19.16 -9.00
C HIS A 225 5.69 -20.34 -8.30
N THR A 226 6.63 -21.04 -8.93
CA THR A 226 7.39 -22.10 -8.27
C THR A 226 8.63 -21.54 -7.57
N GLN A 227 8.86 -21.97 -6.34
CA GLN A 227 10.04 -21.63 -5.55
C GLN A 227 11.35 -22.31 -6.02
N ALA A 228 11.39 -22.75 -7.26
CA ALA A 228 12.59 -23.32 -7.89
C ALA A 228 13.42 -22.25 -8.63
N TYR A 229 12.94 -21.03 -8.69
CA TYR A 229 13.56 -19.92 -9.40
C TYR A 229 14.69 -19.29 -8.59
N ARG A 230 15.51 -18.54 -9.31
CA ARG A 230 16.36 -17.51 -8.77
C ARG A 230 15.73 -16.17 -9.09
N GLY A 231 15.57 -15.31 -8.09
CA GLY A 231 14.94 -13.99 -8.26
C GLY A 231 15.77 -12.89 -7.59
N PRO A 232 16.85 -12.38 -8.24
CA PRO A 232 17.63 -11.25 -7.74
C PRO A 232 16.85 -9.94 -7.84
N THR A 233 17.12 -9.01 -6.91
CA THR A 233 16.64 -7.62 -6.99
C THR A 233 17.49 -6.80 -7.94
N PHE A 234 16.84 -6.07 -8.85
CA PHE A 234 17.45 -5.10 -9.75
C PHE A 234 17.13 -3.67 -9.34
N PHE A 235 18.01 -2.77 -9.73
CA PHE A 235 17.94 -1.35 -9.39
C PHE A 235 18.40 -0.49 -10.57
N SER A 236 17.71 0.65 -10.77
CA SER A 236 18.13 1.74 -11.64
C SER A 236 17.77 3.07 -10.99
N LYS A 237 18.49 4.14 -11.32
CA LYS A 237 18.19 5.48 -10.82
C LYS A 237 18.32 6.54 -11.89
N THR A 238 17.58 7.62 -11.73
CA THR A 238 17.78 8.89 -12.42
C THR A 238 18.26 9.97 -11.48
N THR A 239 18.97 10.96 -11.99
CA THR A 239 19.39 12.18 -11.27
C THR A 239 19.17 13.44 -12.08
N ASP A 240 18.46 13.33 -13.20
CA ASP A 240 18.23 14.41 -14.17
C ASP A 240 16.76 14.59 -14.56
N GLY A 241 15.85 14.19 -13.66
CA GLY A 241 14.40 14.29 -13.87
C GLY A 241 13.85 13.22 -14.81
N GLY A 242 14.47 12.05 -14.84
CA GLY A 242 14.04 10.93 -15.68
C GLY A 242 14.42 11.04 -17.14
N LYS A 243 15.24 12.00 -17.53
CA LYS A 243 15.76 12.13 -18.91
C LYS A 243 16.68 10.98 -19.26
N THR A 244 17.49 10.56 -18.29
CA THR A 244 18.32 9.35 -18.37
C THR A 244 18.21 8.54 -17.11
N TRP A 245 18.40 7.23 -17.24
CA TRP A 245 18.45 6.26 -16.15
C TRP A 245 19.75 5.47 -16.18
N SER A 246 20.28 5.13 -15.02
CA SER A 246 21.46 4.28 -14.94
C SER A 246 21.16 2.89 -15.52
N ALA A 247 22.20 2.22 -16.01
CA ALA A 247 22.03 0.81 -16.37
C ALA A 247 21.51 -0.01 -15.18
N ALA A 248 20.56 -0.91 -15.45
CA ALA A 248 20.03 -1.83 -14.45
C ALA A 248 21.15 -2.68 -13.84
N LYS A 249 21.20 -2.75 -12.51
CA LYS A 249 22.21 -3.55 -11.80
C LYS A 249 21.56 -4.39 -10.70
N VAL A 250 22.14 -5.55 -10.42
CA VAL A 250 21.74 -6.38 -9.28
C VAL A 250 22.20 -5.71 -7.98
N ILE A 251 21.27 -5.56 -7.01
CA ILE A 251 21.56 -5.06 -5.67
C ILE A 251 21.38 -6.12 -4.58
N VAL A 252 20.55 -7.14 -4.81
CA VAL A 252 20.51 -8.37 -4.01
C VAL A 252 20.72 -9.55 -4.95
N ASP A 253 21.86 -10.20 -4.82
CA ASP A 253 22.16 -11.42 -5.55
C ASP A 253 21.87 -12.64 -4.67
N VAL A 254 20.87 -13.43 -5.07
CA VAL A 254 20.41 -14.60 -4.31
C VAL A 254 20.89 -15.90 -4.98
N PRO A 255 21.19 -16.95 -4.21
CA PRO A 255 21.49 -18.29 -4.75
C PRO A 255 20.29 -18.88 -5.51
N SER A 256 20.57 -19.97 -6.27
CA SER A 256 19.50 -20.79 -6.85
C SER A 256 18.52 -21.25 -5.78
N ARG A 257 17.23 -21.30 -6.15
CA ARG A 257 16.09 -21.62 -5.27
C ARG A 257 15.86 -20.57 -4.18
N GLN A 258 16.31 -19.35 -4.39
CA GLN A 258 15.95 -18.18 -3.56
C GLN A 258 15.51 -17.03 -4.46
N GLN A 259 14.64 -16.19 -3.93
CA GLN A 259 14.15 -15.01 -4.64
C GLN A 259 13.80 -13.90 -3.65
N THR A 260 13.85 -12.66 -4.15
CA THR A 260 13.22 -11.50 -3.55
C THR A 260 11.92 -11.23 -4.28
N ILE A 261 10.94 -10.59 -3.65
CA ILE A 261 9.73 -10.10 -4.32
C ILE A 261 9.13 -8.92 -3.55
N GLY A 262 8.49 -8.02 -4.29
CA GLY A 262 7.79 -6.88 -3.71
C GLY A 262 8.73 -5.80 -3.18
N ASN A 263 9.81 -5.53 -3.91
CA ASN A 263 10.83 -4.55 -3.54
C ASN A 263 10.25 -3.12 -3.49
N GLN A 264 10.47 -2.40 -2.38
CA GLN A 264 10.03 -1.03 -2.19
C GLN A 264 11.07 -0.21 -1.42
N ILE A 265 11.49 0.92 -1.99
CA ILE A 265 12.43 1.83 -1.34
C ILE A 265 11.68 2.88 -0.52
N VAL A 266 12.12 3.11 0.74
CA VAL A 266 11.87 4.34 1.48
C VAL A 266 13.18 5.09 1.67
N VAL A 267 13.11 6.43 1.68
CA VAL A 267 14.29 7.30 1.79
C VAL A 267 14.19 8.09 3.09
N ASP A 268 15.21 8.00 3.92
CA ASP A 268 15.34 8.88 5.07
C ASP A 268 15.69 10.31 4.60
N PRO A 269 14.80 11.29 4.75
CA PRO A 269 15.03 12.64 4.24
C PRO A 269 16.14 13.39 5.00
N LYS A 270 16.54 12.92 6.19
CA LYS A 270 17.59 13.52 7.00
C LYS A 270 18.98 13.05 6.64
N THR A 271 19.12 11.75 6.43
CA THR A 271 20.44 11.12 6.17
C THR A 271 20.66 10.82 4.69
N GLY A 272 19.60 10.75 3.90
CA GLY A 272 19.63 10.27 2.52
C GLY A 272 19.79 8.76 2.40
N THR A 273 19.70 8.02 3.51
CA THR A 273 19.77 6.56 3.50
C THR A 273 18.57 5.97 2.77
N LEU A 274 18.83 5.07 1.85
CA LEU A 274 17.82 4.27 1.17
C LEU A 274 17.64 2.95 1.93
N TYR A 275 16.39 2.54 2.13
CA TYR A 275 16.02 1.22 2.67
C TYR A 275 15.12 0.55 1.65
N ASP A 276 15.53 -0.60 1.11
CA ASP A 276 14.74 -1.42 0.19
C ASP A 276 14.20 -2.63 0.94
N PHE A 277 12.87 -2.74 1.03
CA PHE A 277 12.16 -3.80 1.73
C PHE A 277 11.59 -4.80 0.73
N PHE A 278 11.59 -6.08 1.09
CA PHE A 278 11.10 -7.17 0.24
C PHE A 278 10.79 -8.43 1.06
N ASP A 279 10.05 -9.37 0.47
CA ASP A 279 10.02 -10.74 0.95
C ASP A 279 11.24 -11.50 0.37
N LEU A 280 12.03 -12.10 1.26
CA LEU A 280 13.13 -13.00 0.92
C LEU A 280 12.67 -14.44 1.06
N ILE A 281 12.37 -15.09 -0.04
CA ILE A 281 11.90 -16.47 -0.08
C ILE A 281 13.10 -17.41 -0.19
N GLN A 282 13.22 -18.36 0.75
CA GLN A 282 14.35 -19.28 0.82
C GLN A 282 13.98 -20.63 1.45
N PRO A 283 14.74 -21.72 1.15
CA PRO A 283 14.50 -23.02 1.75
C PRO A 283 14.59 -22.98 3.30
N PRO A 284 13.88 -23.87 4.02
CA PRO A 284 12.94 -24.87 3.49
C PRO A 284 11.62 -24.22 3.06
N PHE A 285 11.05 -24.66 1.93
CA PHE A 285 9.80 -24.14 1.38
C PHE A 285 8.61 -24.67 2.16
N ASN A 286 8.26 -24.01 3.23
CA ASN A 286 7.10 -24.26 4.07
C ASN A 286 6.46 -22.90 4.43
N LYS A 287 5.47 -22.87 5.34
CA LYS A 287 4.80 -21.65 5.79
C LYS A 287 5.75 -20.54 6.33
N ALA A 288 7.03 -20.85 6.54
CA ALA A 288 8.05 -19.90 6.99
C ALA A 288 9.17 -19.68 5.94
N ALA A 289 8.91 -20.01 4.67
CA ALA A 289 9.87 -19.79 3.58
C ALA A 289 10.11 -18.29 3.34
N GLY A 290 9.06 -17.47 3.38
CA GLY A 290 9.12 -16.02 3.25
C GLY A 290 9.70 -15.35 4.51
N LYS A 291 10.44 -14.28 4.29
CA LYS A 291 11.02 -13.42 5.33
C LYS A 291 10.82 -11.97 4.95
N VAL A 292 10.15 -11.21 5.80
CA VAL A 292 10.20 -9.75 5.72
C VAL A 292 11.65 -9.35 5.95
N ALA A 293 12.28 -8.75 4.94
CA ALA A 293 13.69 -8.40 4.95
C ALA A 293 13.91 -7.03 4.30
N PHE A 294 15.10 -6.48 4.50
CA PHE A 294 15.52 -5.24 3.86
C PHE A 294 17.03 -5.21 3.65
N ILE A 295 17.46 -4.31 2.76
CA ILE A 295 18.82 -3.84 2.59
C ILE A 295 18.86 -2.32 2.72
N LYS A 296 20.04 -1.74 2.97
CA LYS A 296 20.22 -0.29 3.01
C LYS A 296 21.45 0.18 2.28
N SER A 297 21.36 1.42 1.77
CA SER A 297 22.45 2.14 1.13
C SER A 297 22.57 3.54 1.73
N SER A 298 23.79 3.95 2.10
CA SER A 298 24.13 5.29 2.58
C SER A 298 24.85 6.16 1.55
N ASP A 299 25.00 5.66 0.33
CA ASP A 299 25.76 6.28 -0.76
C ASP A 299 24.91 6.42 -2.05
N ASP A 300 23.61 6.71 -1.87
CA ASP A 300 22.69 6.97 -2.96
C ASP A 300 22.54 5.78 -3.92
N GLY A 301 22.53 4.56 -3.38
CA GLY A 301 22.36 3.31 -4.13
C GLY A 301 23.63 2.84 -4.84
N ALA A 302 24.82 3.43 -4.56
CA ALA A 302 26.07 2.95 -5.16
C ALA A 302 26.44 1.57 -4.62
N THR A 303 26.38 1.40 -3.28
CA THR A 303 26.57 0.13 -2.58
C THR A 303 25.42 -0.18 -1.64
N TRP A 304 25.21 -1.47 -1.35
CA TRP A 304 24.10 -1.94 -0.51
C TRP A 304 24.59 -2.92 0.55
N SER A 305 23.94 -2.92 1.70
CA SER A 305 24.18 -3.92 2.75
C SER A 305 23.75 -5.32 2.29
N LYS A 306 24.16 -6.34 3.03
CA LYS A 306 23.54 -7.68 2.91
C LYS A 306 22.09 -7.62 3.43
N PRO A 307 21.20 -8.52 2.95
CA PRO A 307 19.86 -8.66 3.48
C PRO A 307 19.85 -8.88 5.00
N GLN A 308 18.98 -8.15 5.68
CA GLN A 308 18.70 -8.28 7.11
C GLN A 308 17.23 -8.72 7.27
N VAL A 309 17.02 -9.80 7.99
CA VAL A 309 15.69 -10.35 8.24
C VAL A 309 15.07 -9.65 9.44
N ILE A 310 13.85 -9.15 9.27
CA ILE A 310 13.02 -8.53 10.30
C ILE A 310 12.21 -9.59 11.03
N ALA A 311 11.45 -10.37 10.26
CA ALA A 311 10.57 -11.44 10.77
C ALA A 311 10.36 -12.54 9.73
N ALA A 312 9.92 -13.72 10.16
CA ALA A 312 9.32 -14.67 9.24
C ALA A 312 7.99 -14.09 8.73
N LEU A 313 7.72 -14.23 7.44
CA LEU A 313 6.42 -13.98 6.83
C LEU A 313 5.63 -15.27 6.88
N GLN A 314 4.50 -15.30 7.61
CA GLN A 314 3.73 -16.52 7.92
C GLN A 314 2.32 -16.41 7.38
N THR A 315 2.19 -16.04 6.09
CA THR A 315 0.87 -15.95 5.46
C THR A 315 0.15 -17.30 5.46
N ALA A 316 -1.15 -17.27 5.69
CA ALA A 316 -2.07 -18.41 5.52
C ALA A 316 -2.73 -18.40 4.13
N GLY A 317 -2.63 -17.26 3.42
CA GLY A 317 -3.42 -16.95 2.24
C GLY A 317 -4.87 -16.58 2.59
N VAL A 318 -5.59 -15.99 1.64
CA VAL A 318 -6.96 -15.53 1.85
C VAL A 318 -7.95 -16.37 1.03
N THR A 319 -9.01 -16.81 1.68
CA THR A 319 -10.12 -17.53 1.05
C THR A 319 -11.45 -17.03 1.61
N ASP A 320 -12.54 -17.21 0.86
CA ASP A 320 -13.88 -17.12 1.42
C ASP A 320 -14.04 -18.20 2.51
N PRO A 321 -14.22 -17.81 3.78
CA PRO A 321 -14.23 -18.77 4.87
C PRO A 321 -15.43 -19.72 4.87
N ASN A 322 -16.48 -19.45 4.09
CA ASN A 322 -17.67 -20.29 3.99
C ASN A 322 -17.63 -21.23 2.78
N THR A 323 -16.89 -20.91 1.71
CA THR A 323 -16.85 -21.71 0.48
C THR A 323 -15.47 -22.26 0.15
N GLY A 324 -14.39 -21.65 0.69
CA GLY A 324 -13.02 -22.02 0.36
C GLY A 324 -12.53 -21.45 -0.98
N GLU A 325 -13.34 -20.61 -1.67
CA GLU A 325 -12.92 -19.96 -2.91
C GLU A 325 -11.75 -19.02 -2.65
N PRO A 326 -10.71 -19.02 -3.49
CA PRO A 326 -9.53 -18.18 -3.26
C PRO A 326 -9.84 -16.70 -3.48
N VAL A 327 -9.25 -15.87 -2.64
CA VAL A 327 -9.13 -14.42 -2.84
C VAL A 327 -7.64 -14.13 -3.02
N ARG A 328 -7.26 -13.65 -4.20
CA ARG A 328 -5.87 -13.29 -4.47
C ARG A 328 -5.55 -11.95 -3.82
N THR A 329 -4.45 -11.91 -3.07
CA THR A 329 -3.97 -10.73 -2.34
C THR A 329 -2.45 -10.63 -2.43
N GLY A 330 -1.89 -9.51 -1.98
CA GLY A 330 -0.44 -9.31 -1.85
C GLY A 330 0.13 -9.92 -0.57
N ASP A 331 -0.20 -11.16 -0.26
CA ASP A 331 0.18 -11.84 0.98
C ASP A 331 1.69 -12.07 1.16
N ILE A 332 2.46 -11.89 0.10
CA ILE A 332 3.93 -11.95 0.07
C ILE A 332 4.60 -10.58 -0.08
N ILE A 333 3.85 -9.48 -0.03
CA ILE A 333 4.38 -8.13 -0.24
C ILE A 333 4.38 -7.37 1.10
N PRO A 334 5.55 -7.15 1.74
CA PRO A 334 5.64 -6.23 2.86
C PRO A 334 5.61 -4.78 2.38
N GLU A 335 4.86 -3.91 3.06
CA GLU A 335 4.80 -2.49 2.71
C GLU A 335 5.46 -1.63 3.78
N PRO A 336 6.51 -0.84 3.42
CA PRO A 336 7.26 -0.02 4.35
C PRO A 336 6.78 1.43 4.39
N ALA A 337 7.08 2.09 5.52
CA ALA A 337 7.05 3.54 5.65
C ALA A 337 8.22 4.03 6.52
N ILE A 338 8.51 5.32 6.41
CA ILE A 338 9.47 6.01 7.28
C ILE A 338 8.82 7.29 7.83
N ASP A 339 9.01 7.55 9.10
CA ASP A 339 8.68 8.84 9.69
C ASP A 339 9.69 9.89 9.23
N PRO A 340 9.28 10.91 8.47
CA PRO A 340 10.19 11.93 7.96
C PRO A 340 10.80 12.79 9.07
N ALA A 341 10.15 12.85 10.24
CA ALA A 341 10.60 13.66 11.37
C ALA A 341 11.55 12.93 12.31
N SER A 342 11.42 11.62 12.51
CA SER A 342 12.30 10.86 13.42
C SER A 342 13.28 9.95 12.69
N GLY A 343 12.94 9.47 11.48
CA GLY A 343 13.65 8.41 10.77
C GLY A 343 13.24 7.01 11.25
N GLN A 344 12.19 6.89 12.08
CA GLN A 344 11.67 5.60 12.49
C GLN A 344 11.10 4.85 11.29
N LEU A 345 11.45 3.57 11.17
CA LEU A 345 11.01 2.68 10.11
C LEU A 345 9.80 1.86 10.57
N TYR A 346 8.90 1.60 9.65
CA TYR A 346 7.70 0.78 9.83
C TYR A 346 7.61 -0.19 8.66
N VAL A 347 7.12 -1.40 8.91
CA VAL A 347 6.77 -2.35 7.86
C VAL A 347 5.55 -3.13 8.29
N VAL A 348 4.54 -3.21 7.38
CA VAL A 348 3.32 -4.00 7.58
C VAL A 348 3.26 -5.14 6.57
N TRP A 349 2.61 -6.25 6.93
CA TRP A 349 2.39 -7.41 6.05
C TRP A 349 1.23 -8.27 6.54
N GLN A 350 0.74 -9.17 5.69
CA GLN A 350 -0.22 -10.20 6.05
C GLN A 350 0.45 -11.34 6.81
N ASP A 351 -0.17 -11.82 7.90
CA ASP A 351 0.46 -12.83 8.74
C ASP A 351 -0.55 -13.61 9.58
N GLY A 352 -0.47 -14.92 9.54
CA GLY A 352 -1.33 -15.84 10.30
C GLY A 352 -0.86 -16.14 11.72
N ARG A 353 0.26 -15.56 12.21
CA ARG A 353 0.85 -15.89 13.53
C ARG A 353 -0.05 -15.64 14.72
N PHE A 354 -0.98 -14.68 14.63
CA PHE A 354 -1.80 -14.24 15.77
C PHE A 354 -2.97 -15.18 16.08
N ASN A 355 -3.28 -16.12 15.17
CA ASN A 355 -4.39 -17.06 15.30
C ASN A 355 -3.99 -18.52 15.00
N GLY A 356 -2.70 -18.84 15.07
CA GLY A 356 -2.18 -20.18 14.82
C GLY A 356 -2.15 -20.59 13.35
N GLY A 357 -2.17 -19.62 12.42
CA GLY A 357 -2.09 -19.85 10.98
C GLY A 357 -3.42 -20.24 10.33
N ASN A 358 -4.55 -19.87 10.95
CA ASN A 358 -5.88 -20.18 10.40
C ASN A 358 -6.31 -19.19 9.30
N TYR A 359 -5.93 -17.93 9.42
CA TYR A 359 -6.20 -16.84 8.47
C TYR A 359 -5.21 -15.70 8.68
N ASP A 360 -5.06 -14.85 7.69
CA ASP A 360 -4.17 -13.69 7.77
C ASP A 360 -4.78 -12.56 8.59
N GLU A 361 -3.92 -11.86 9.31
CA GLU A 361 -4.15 -10.60 10.00
C GLU A 361 -3.01 -9.63 9.63
N ILE A 362 -3.08 -8.38 10.09
CA ILE A 362 -2.10 -7.37 9.75
C ILE A 362 -1.04 -7.28 10.85
N ALA A 363 0.19 -7.64 10.49
CA ALA A 363 1.37 -7.50 11.33
C ALA A 363 2.08 -6.17 11.05
N LEU A 364 2.67 -5.58 12.09
CA LEU A 364 3.55 -4.42 12.04
C LEU A 364 4.83 -4.71 12.82
N SER A 365 5.98 -4.29 12.28
CA SER A 365 7.23 -4.16 13.03
C SER A 365 7.85 -2.79 12.80
N THR A 366 8.56 -2.27 13.82
CA THR A 366 9.15 -0.92 13.81
C THR A 366 10.60 -0.94 14.21
N SER A 367 11.39 0.03 13.72
CA SER A 367 12.77 0.25 14.11
C SER A 367 13.05 1.73 14.34
N THR A 368 13.67 2.09 15.47
CA THR A 368 14.06 3.46 15.82
C THR A 368 15.56 3.72 15.68
N ASP A 369 16.33 2.74 15.23
CA ASP A 369 17.80 2.75 15.16
C ASP A 369 18.34 2.48 13.74
N GLY A 370 17.54 2.85 12.72
CA GLY A 370 17.92 2.70 11.31
C GLY A 370 18.04 1.24 10.87
N GLY A 371 17.19 0.37 11.42
CA GLY A 371 17.11 -1.04 11.07
C GLY A 371 18.14 -1.93 11.80
N ALA A 372 18.85 -1.42 12.82
CA ALA A 372 19.77 -2.26 13.59
C ALA A 372 19.03 -3.25 14.50
N SER A 373 17.86 -2.85 15.00
CA SER A 373 16.93 -3.72 15.74
C SER A 373 15.48 -3.43 15.35
N TRP A 374 14.62 -4.43 15.56
CA TRP A 374 13.20 -4.37 15.20
C TRP A 374 12.32 -4.86 16.34
N SER A 375 11.15 -4.25 16.51
CA SER A 375 10.14 -4.73 17.45
C SER A 375 9.65 -6.13 17.05
N ALA A 376 9.17 -6.91 18.03
CA ALA A 376 8.39 -8.10 17.73
C ALA A 376 7.14 -7.69 16.92
N PRO A 377 6.68 -8.51 15.95
CA PRO A 377 5.47 -8.22 15.19
C PRO A 377 4.25 -8.02 16.08
N LEU A 378 3.56 -6.88 15.89
CA LEU A 378 2.34 -6.48 16.59
C LEU A 378 1.16 -6.64 15.64
N GLN A 379 0.03 -7.15 16.13
CA GLN A 379 -1.23 -7.17 15.40
C GLN A 379 -1.87 -5.78 15.36
N VAL A 380 -2.15 -5.27 14.15
CA VAL A 380 -2.75 -3.94 13.95
C VAL A 380 -4.28 -4.01 13.92
N ASN A 381 -4.86 -4.87 13.08
CA ASN A 381 -6.30 -4.97 12.93
C ASN A 381 -6.97 -5.51 14.19
N THR A 382 -8.24 -5.13 14.41
CA THR A 382 -9.04 -5.75 15.47
C THR A 382 -9.39 -7.18 15.07
N PRO A 383 -9.10 -8.19 15.93
CA PRO A 383 -9.44 -9.59 15.63
C PRO A 383 -10.94 -9.76 15.41
N THR A 384 -11.32 -10.31 14.28
CA THR A 384 -12.74 -10.53 13.89
C THR A 384 -13.06 -12.01 13.68
N GLY A 385 -12.06 -12.89 13.76
CA GLY A 385 -12.18 -14.29 13.40
C GLY A 385 -12.26 -14.48 11.87
N ARG A 386 -11.84 -13.49 11.09
CA ARG A 386 -11.83 -13.47 9.64
C ARG A 386 -10.54 -12.85 9.14
N ALA A 387 -10.15 -13.16 7.89
CA ALA A 387 -8.96 -12.59 7.28
C ALA A 387 -9.04 -11.07 7.16
N ALA A 388 -7.87 -10.43 7.44
CA ALA A 388 -7.54 -9.06 7.06
C ALA A 388 -6.35 -9.10 6.11
N PHE A 389 -6.36 -8.26 5.06
CA PHE A 389 -5.43 -8.37 3.94
C PHE A 389 -5.15 -7.05 3.23
N ASN A 390 -4.12 -7.04 2.38
CA ASN A 390 -3.61 -5.89 1.63
C ASN A 390 -3.41 -4.65 2.53
N PRO A 391 -2.52 -4.71 3.52
CA PRO A 391 -2.22 -3.54 4.34
C PRO A 391 -1.46 -2.48 3.58
N SER A 392 -1.65 -1.21 3.96
CA SER A 392 -0.78 -0.10 3.60
C SER A 392 -0.49 0.75 4.83
N VAL A 393 0.69 1.37 4.90
CA VAL A 393 1.13 2.19 6.04
C VAL A 393 1.75 3.49 5.58
N ARG A 394 1.40 4.61 6.26
CA ARG A 394 2.08 5.91 6.11
C ARG A 394 2.20 6.60 7.46
N VAL A 395 3.15 7.52 7.53
CA VAL A 395 3.40 8.33 8.72
C VAL A 395 3.32 9.80 8.33
N ASP A 396 2.55 10.57 9.07
CA ASP A 396 2.44 12.00 8.85
C ASP A 396 3.57 12.80 9.50
N SER A 397 3.60 14.11 9.23
CA SER A 397 4.62 15.00 9.77
C SER A 397 4.55 15.20 11.30
N ALA A 398 3.45 14.80 11.94
CA ALA A 398 3.28 14.81 13.39
C ALA A 398 3.64 13.48 14.05
N GLY A 399 4.04 12.47 13.28
CA GLY A 399 4.39 11.12 13.74
C GLY A 399 3.17 10.21 13.96
N ALA A 400 1.98 10.61 13.51
CA ALA A 400 0.83 9.71 13.50
C ALA A 400 1.01 8.66 12.40
N VAL A 401 0.73 7.40 12.72
CA VAL A 401 0.87 6.25 11.81
C VAL A 401 -0.51 5.76 11.44
N MET A 402 -0.87 5.82 10.15
CA MET A 402 -2.08 5.19 9.65
C MET A 402 -1.76 3.86 8.97
N VAL A 403 -2.58 2.84 9.28
CA VAL A 403 -2.61 1.57 8.56
C VAL A 403 -4.01 1.36 7.99
N THR A 404 -4.08 1.01 6.72
CA THR A 404 -5.32 0.64 6.03
C THR A 404 -5.28 -0.84 5.64
N TYR A 405 -6.45 -1.48 5.50
CA TYR A 405 -6.58 -2.89 5.14
C TYR A 405 -8.02 -3.24 4.79
N TYR A 406 -8.22 -4.36 4.10
CA TYR A 406 -9.53 -4.98 3.90
C TYR A 406 -9.78 -6.09 4.93
N ASP A 407 -11.05 -6.41 5.20
CA ASP A 407 -11.44 -7.61 5.92
C ASP A 407 -12.86 -8.09 5.59
N PHE A 408 -13.19 -9.30 6.09
CA PHE A 408 -14.49 -9.96 5.90
C PHE A 408 -15.36 -9.94 7.17
N ARG A 409 -15.20 -8.96 8.06
CA ARG A 409 -15.94 -8.95 9.36
C ARG A 409 -17.47 -8.94 9.20
N ASP A 410 -17.98 -8.43 8.09
CA ASP A 410 -19.41 -8.37 7.79
C ASP A 410 -19.96 -9.68 7.22
N LEU A 411 -19.14 -10.69 6.96
CA LEU A 411 -19.56 -11.98 6.43
C LEU A 411 -20.33 -12.77 7.49
N ALA A 412 -21.62 -13.00 7.25
CA ALA A 412 -22.46 -13.84 8.10
C ALA A 412 -22.06 -15.32 7.96
N ALA A 413 -22.16 -16.06 9.07
CA ALA A 413 -21.94 -17.50 9.06
C ALA A 413 -22.90 -18.20 8.09
N GLY A 414 -22.36 -19.06 7.21
CA GLY A 414 -23.14 -19.80 6.22
C GLY A 414 -23.58 -19.00 4.99
N ASN A 415 -23.21 -17.72 4.86
CA ASN A 415 -23.42 -16.97 3.62
C ASN A 415 -22.43 -17.45 2.56
N THR A 416 -22.90 -18.18 1.55
CA THR A 416 -22.10 -18.68 0.43
C THR A 416 -22.30 -17.92 -0.88
N THR A 417 -23.24 -16.97 -0.90
CA THR A 417 -23.66 -16.27 -2.12
C THR A 417 -22.90 -14.96 -2.34
N THR A 418 -22.52 -14.28 -1.28
CA THR A 418 -21.75 -13.03 -1.32
C THR A 418 -20.57 -13.09 -0.35
N LEU A 419 -19.55 -12.28 -0.60
CA LEU A 419 -18.38 -12.11 0.28
C LEU A 419 -18.25 -10.64 0.66
N PRO A 420 -19.06 -10.14 1.62
CA PRO A 420 -19.04 -8.76 2.06
C PRO A 420 -17.64 -8.38 2.59
N THR A 421 -17.05 -7.40 1.95
CA THR A 421 -15.69 -6.94 2.22
C THR A 421 -15.72 -5.46 2.59
N GLY A 422 -15.14 -5.11 3.72
CA GLY A 422 -14.98 -3.73 4.17
C GLY A 422 -13.55 -3.27 4.00
N PHE A 423 -13.36 -1.97 3.73
CA PHE A 423 -12.07 -1.30 3.74
C PHE A 423 -11.95 -0.42 4.98
N TRP A 424 -10.86 -0.57 5.74
CA TRP A 424 -10.71 -0.04 7.10
C TRP A 424 -9.42 0.75 7.25
N ARG A 425 -9.38 1.64 8.24
CA ARG A 425 -8.18 2.30 8.72
C ARG A 425 -8.04 2.23 10.24
N LYS A 426 -6.82 2.26 10.73
CA LYS A 426 -6.47 2.48 12.14
C LYS A 426 -5.34 3.49 12.26
N ILE A 427 -5.30 4.24 13.36
CA ILE A 427 -4.28 5.25 13.61
C ILE A 427 -3.59 4.97 14.95
N SER A 428 -2.26 5.13 14.94
CA SER A 428 -1.42 5.19 16.13
C SER A 428 -0.87 6.60 16.31
N HIS A 429 -0.84 7.08 17.54
CA HIS A 429 -0.23 8.36 17.94
C HIS A 429 0.97 8.17 18.88
N ASP A 430 1.45 6.95 19.04
CA ASP A 430 2.53 6.54 19.93
C ASP A 430 3.65 5.76 19.22
N GLY A 431 3.88 6.09 17.96
CA GLY A 431 4.94 5.48 17.14
C GLY A 431 4.68 4.03 16.77
N GLY A 432 3.41 3.61 16.61
CA GLY A 432 3.03 2.26 16.22
C GLY A 432 2.97 1.27 17.38
N THR A 433 3.01 1.75 18.64
CA THR A 433 2.93 0.87 19.82
C THR A 433 1.50 0.40 20.08
N THR A 434 0.51 1.31 19.91
CA THR A 434 -0.91 0.99 20.00
C THR A 434 -1.68 1.61 18.84
N PHE A 435 -2.77 0.96 18.42
CA PHE A 435 -3.65 1.43 17.37
C PHE A 435 -5.07 1.60 17.89
N ALA A 436 -5.64 2.78 17.67
CA ALA A 436 -7.00 3.14 18.05
C ALA A 436 -7.77 3.66 16.83
N ASP A 437 -8.98 4.16 17.05
CA ASP A 437 -9.80 4.83 16.04
C ASP A 437 -9.99 4.03 14.76
N GLU A 438 -10.32 2.72 14.91
CA GLU A 438 -10.64 1.89 13.76
C GLU A 438 -11.93 2.37 13.11
N ARG A 439 -11.86 2.68 11.81
CA ARG A 439 -13.02 3.18 11.06
C ARG A 439 -13.11 2.51 9.71
N ARG A 440 -14.34 2.28 9.27
CA ARG A 440 -14.61 1.92 7.89
C ARG A 440 -14.40 3.14 6.99
N VAL A 441 -13.64 2.93 5.92
CA VAL A 441 -13.38 3.92 4.86
C VAL A 441 -14.24 3.64 3.64
N GLY A 442 -14.47 2.34 3.32
CA GLY A 442 -15.28 1.92 2.18
C GLY A 442 -15.99 0.59 2.41
N GLY A 443 -16.92 0.26 1.52
CA GLY A 443 -17.73 -0.96 1.61
C GLY A 443 -18.91 -0.87 2.61
N PRO A 444 -19.56 -2.04 2.92
CA PRO A 444 -19.20 -3.36 2.40
C PRO A 444 -19.59 -3.50 0.93
N PHE A 445 -18.70 -4.12 0.16
CA PHE A 445 -18.94 -4.52 -1.22
C PHE A 445 -18.78 -6.05 -1.35
N ASP A 446 -19.31 -6.65 -2.42
CA ASP A 446 -19.23 -8.09 -2.63
C ASP A 446 -17.96 -8.47 -3.42
N MET A 447 -16.95 -9.05 -2.77
CA MET A 447 -15.69 -9.47 -3.39
C MET A 447 -15.91 -10.48 -4.54
N LYS A 448 -16.98 -11.27 -4.53
CA LYS A 448 -17.28 -12.25 -5.60
C LYS A 448 -17.57 -11.61 -6.96
N LEU A 449 -17.84 -10.30 -6.99
CA LEU A 449 -18.02 -9.55 -8.24
C LEU A 449 -16.71 -9.10 -8.88
N ALA A 450 -15.58 -9.16 -8.16
CA ALA A 450 -14.27 -8.81 -8.68
C ALA A 450 -13.85 -9.67 -9.89
N PRO A 451 -12.92 -9.20 -10.74
CA PRO A 451 -12.26 -10.06 -11.72
C PRO A 451 -11.70 -11.30 -11.05
N ASN A 452 -11.76 -12.44 -11.74
CA ASN A 452 -11.08 -13.65 -11.29
C ASN A 452 -9.72 -13.76 -11.97
N ALA A 453 -8.65 -13.65 -11.19
CA ALA A 453 -7.27 -13.76 -11.65
C ALA A 453 -6.50 -14.70 -10.70
N GLU A 454 -6.80 -16.01 -10.76
CA GLU A 454 -6.36 -17.05 -9.80
C GLU A 454 -7.01 -16.93 -8.40
N GLY A 455 -8.12 -16.24 -8.33
CA GLY A 455 -8.93 -15.87 -7.17
C GLY A 455 -9.66 -14.58 -7.44
N PHE A 456 -10.62 -14.20 -6.59
CA PHE A 456 -11.22 -12.87 -6.65
C PHE A 456 -10.14 -11.83 -6.41
N PHE A 457 -10.02 -10.82 -7.28
CA PHE A 457 -8.85 -9.94 -7.32
C PHE A 457 -9.21 -8.47 -7.42
N ILE A 458 -8.73 -7.68 -6.47
CA ILE A 458 -8.84 -6.22 -6.46
C ILE A 458 -7.47 -5.53 -6.43
N GLY A 459 -6.38 -6.32 -6.44
CA GLY A 459 -4.99 -5.91 -6.41
C GLY A 459 -4.19 -6.66 -5.36
N ASP A 460 -2.87 -6.74 -5.57
CA ASP A 460 -1.92 -7.26 -4.60
C ASP A 460 -1.54 -6.18 -3.56
N TYR A 461 -1.81 -4.88 -3.84
CA TYR A 461 -1.58 -3.72 -2.98
C TYR A 461 -2.66 -2.66 -3.18
N GLN A 462 -2.59 -1.58 -2.40
CA GLN A 462 -3.47 -0.42 -2.45
C GLN A 462 -2.70 0.86 -2.13
N GLY A 463 -3.25 2.01 -2.53
CA GLY A 463 -2.63 3.29 -2.29
C GLY A 463 -2.98 3.87 -0.91
N LEU A 464 -1.99 4.44 -0.27
CA LEU A 464 -2.15 5.33 0.86
C LEU A 464 -1.06 6.38 0.78
N ASP A 465 -1.40 7.66 0.81
CA ASP A 465 -0.40 8.72 0.91
C ASP A 465 -0.86 9.79 1.91
N VAL A 466 0.04 10.70 2.25
CA VAL A 466 -0.18 11.67 3.30
C VAL A 466 0.18 13.08 2.82
N LEU A 467 -0.72 14.03 3.06
CA LEU A 467 -0.45 15.44 2.81
C LEU A 467 0.52 16.03 3.86
N PRO A 468 1.30 17.06 3.49
CA PRO A 468 2.08 17.84 4.45
C PRO A 468 1.26 18.44 5.60
N SER A 469 -0.05 18.61 5.42
CA SER A 469 -1.02 19.05 6.45
C SER A 469 -1.43 17.96 7.43
N SER A 470 -0.83 16.77 7.39
CA SER A 470 -1.16 15.61 8.23
C SER A 470 -2.51 14.97 7.92
N SER A 471 -3.03 15.12 6.70
CA SER A 471 -4.20 14.38 6.22
C SER A 471 -3.76 13.16 5.43
N PHE A 472 -4.27 11.99 5.81
CA PHE A 472 -4.05 10.73 5.10
C PHE A 472 -5.12 10.53 4.03
N HIS A 473 -4.69 10.04 2.88
CA HIS A 473 -5.55 9.80 1.73
C HIS A 473 -5.44 8.34 1.26
N PRO A 474 -6.38 7.48 1.67
CA PRO A 474 -6.49 6.13 1.12
C PRO A 474 -7.01 6.14 -0.33
N LEU A 475 -6.37 5.30 -1.16
CA LEU A 475 -6.84 4.97 -2.51
C LEU A 475 -7.03 3.46 -2.59
N PHE A 476 -8.21 2.99 -2.96
CA PHE A 476 -8.58 1.60 -2.85
C PHE A 476 -9.59 1.17 -3.92
N VAL A 477 -9.81 -0.13 -4.07
CA VAL A 477 -10.74 -0.70 -5.05
C VAL A 477 -11.97 -1.25 -4.35
N GLN A 478 -13.15 -1.04 -4.96
CA GLN A 478 -14.38 -1.72 -4.59
C GLN A 478 -15.08 -2.29 -5.83
N THR A 479 -15.85 -3.35 -5.63
CA THR A 479 -16.69 -3.90 -6.68
C THR A 479 -18.01 -3.15 -6.83
N ASN A 480 -18.57 -3.17 -8.03
CA ASN A 480 -19.84 -2.53 -8.37
C ASN A 480 -20.99 -3.52 -8.32
N ALA A 481 -21.94 -3.30 -7.42
CA ALA A 481 -23.10 -4.16 -7.27
C ALA A 481 -23.95 -4.23 -8.56
N GLY A 482 -24.16 -5.44 -9.05
CA GLY A 482 -25.04 -5.68 -10.21
C GLY A 482 -24.49 -5.23 -11.56
N ASN A 483 -23.22 -4.82 -11.64
CA ASN A 483 -22.59 -4.34 -12.89
C ASN A 483 -21.37 -5.18 -13.30
N LEU A 484 -21.59 -6.26 -14.02
CA LEU A 484 -20.51 -7.11 -14.52
C LEU A 484 -19.76 -6.55 -15.74
N THR A 485 -20.22 -5.43 -16.31
CA THR A 485 -19.52 -4.71 -17.38
C THR A 485 -18.62 -3.59 -16.89
N ASN A 486 -18.69 -3.29 -15.59
CA ASN A 486 -17.78 -2.46 -14.82
C ASN A 486 -17.68 -3.09 -13.41
N ARG A 487 -16.77 -4.07 -13.25
CA ARG A 487 -16.74 -4.91 -12.04
C ARG A 487 -16.19 -4.20 -10.84
N THR A 488 -15.19 -3.35 -11.05
CA THR A 488 -14.47 -2.64 -9.98
C THR A 488 -14.22 -1.19 -10.39
N ASP A 489 -14.16 -0.30 -9.39
CA ASP A 489 -13.70 1.07 -9.54
C ASP A 489 -12.65 1.40 -8.49
N VAL A 490 -11.80 2.38 -8.81
CA VAL A 490 -10.83 2.98 -7.87
C VAL A 490 -11.52 4.12 -7.13
N PHE A 491 -11.38 4.12 -5.81
CA PHE A 491 -11.96 5.12 -4.91
C PHE A 491 -10.87 5.85 -4.14
N PHE A 492 -11.06 7.14 -3.99
CA PHE A 492 -10.24 8.02 -3.15
C PHE A 492 -11.05 8.45 -1.92
N ALA A 493 -10.45 8.34 -0.72
CA ALA A 493 -11.04 8.89 0.50
C ALA A 493 -10.35 10.21 0.87
N PRO A 494 -11.09 11.35 0.90
CA PRO A 494 -10.56 12.66 1.21
C PRO A 494 -10.23 12.87 2.69
#